data_0ef01ff1babfb79062bb940468b3222d
#
_entry.id   0ef01ff1babfb79062bb940468b3222d
#
_cell.length_a   1.000
_cell.length_b   1.000
_cell.length_c   1.000
_cell.angle_alpha   90.00
_cell.angle_beta   90.00
_cell.angle_gamma   90.00
#
_symmetry.space_group_name_H-M   'P 1'
#
loop_
_entity.id
_entity.type
_entity.pdbx_description
1 polymer ?
#
loop_
_entity_poly.entity_id
_entity_poly.type
_entity_poly.pdbx_seq_one_letter_code
_entity_poly.pdbx_strand_id
1 'polypeptide(L)'
;MITMHKYLLFLAAMLFCSCSADNEAKAETPTMDKIYITIDGQTQSATLVDNEATRELIAALQDASITVTLNDNDFEIWGSLGRLLTTKNEQMTVQPGDIVLYNGSNICIFYDSNSWSYTRLGHIDGLSESELRTFLKAGQNNISVTLSLAETTGINSVKSDKLKDKSCYTLQGTLAQAGHKGIIIQNGKVAIKRVK
;
A
#
# COMPACT_ATOMS: atom_id res chain seq x y z
N MET A 1 9.18 65.88 49.40
CA MET A 1 9.98 65.12 50.40
C MET A 1 10.30 63.84 49.79
N ILE A 2 11.48 63.69 49.15
CA ILE A 2 12.71 63.16 49.78
C ILE A 2 12.44 61.66 50.04
N THR A 3 13.14 60.67 49.48
CA THR A 3 14.48 60.39 48.93
C THR A 3 14.44 58.98 48.34
N MET A 4 14.90 58.73 47.14
CA MET A 4 16.27 58.30 46.75
C MET A 4 16.94 57.29 47.71
N HIS A 5 17.26 56.14 47.15
CA HIS A 5 18.57 55.51 47.14
C HIS A 5 18.44 54.06 46.72
N LYS A 6 18.95 53.71 45.55
CA LYS A 6 20.35 53.26 45.27
C LYS A 6 20.66 51.85 45.74
N TYR A 7 21.08 51.12 44.91
CA TYR A 7 22.32 50.44 44.46
C TYR A 7 21.98 49.05 43.98
N LEU A 8 22.26 48.73 42.81
CA LEU A 8 23.52 48.42 42.11
C LEU A 8 24.03 46.99 42.38
N LEU A 9 24.11 46.30 41.25
CA LEU A 9 25.10 45.23 40.95
C LEU A 9 25.04 43.93 41.76
N PHE A 10 24.74 42.83 41.10
CA PHE A 10 25.78 41.88 40.82
C PHE A 10 25.44 41.01 39.60
N LEU A 11 26.32 41.11 38.68
CA LEU A 11 26.63 40.33 37.51
C LEU A 11 26.95 38.91 37.93
N ALA A 12 26.24 37.92 37.38
CA ALA A 12 26.79 36.58 37.24
C ALA A 12 26.22 35.96 35.98
N ALA A 13 26.99 36.02 34.94
CA ALA A 13 26.81 35.24 33.73
C ALA A 13 26.97 33.76 34.07
N MET A 14 25.98 32.97 33.72
CA MET A 14 26.21 31.55 33.42
C MET A 14 25.46 31.22 32.16
N LEU A 15 26.22 31.25 31.08
CA LEU A 15 25.90 30.52 29.86
C LEU A 15 25.72 29.04 30.24
N PHE A 16 24.53 28.55 30.15
CA PHE A 16 24.30 27.16 29.82
C PHE A 16 23.60 27.11 28.49
N CYS A 17 24.46 27.02 27.46
CA CYS A 17 24.07 26.60 26.14
C CYS A 17 23.68 25.14 26.27
N SER A 18 22.39 24.86 26.53
CA SER A 18 21.82 23.54 26.41
C SER A 18 21.14 23.48 25.05
N CYS A 19 21.94 23.20 24.03
CA CYS A 19 21.44 22.70 22.77
C CYS A 19 20.94 21.27 23.02
N SER A 20 19.72 21.15 23.49
CA SER A 20 18.93 19.96 23.23
C SER A 20 18.19 20.19 21.94
N ALA A 21 18.83 19.85 20.85
CA ALA A 21 18.14 19.58 19.62
C ALA A 21 17.41 18.25 19.83
N ASP A 22 16.24 18.31 20.46
CA ASP A 22 15.26 17.27 20.31
C ASP A 22 14.76 17.35 18.88
N ASN A 23 15.52 16.73 17.97
CA ASN A 23 14.96 16.21 16.74
C ASN A 23 14.04 15.05 17.17
N GLU A 24 12.86 15.39 17.70
CA GLU A 24 11.73 14.53 17.50
C GLU A 24 11.57 14.47 15.97
N ALA A 25 12.12 13.42 15.39
CA ALA A 25 11.67 12.96 14.11
C ALA A 25 10.18 12.73 14.31
N LYS A 26 9.37 13.74 13.95
CA LYS A 26 7.95 13.60 13.75
C LYS A 26 7.86 12.44 12.79
N ALA A 27 7.53 11.26 13.32
CA ALA A 27 7.15 10.15 12.50
C ALA A 27 5.99 10.70 11.68
N GLU A 28 6.25 11.04 10.43
CA GLU A 28 5.21 11.31 9.48
C GLU A 28 4.40 10.03 9.48
N THR A 29 3.24 10.07 10.13
CA THR A 29 2.21 9.05 9.96
C THR A 29 2.06 8.97 8.45
N PRO A 30 2.34 7.82 7.81
CA PRO A 30 2.16 7.71 6.37
C PRO A 30 0.74 8.17 6.11
N THR A 31 0.58 9.22 5.31
CA THR A 31 -0.72 9.65 4.78
C THR A 31 -1.18 8.49 3.90
N MET A 32 -1.85 7.53 4.52
CA MET A 32 -2.35 6.34 3.83
C MET A 32 -3.68 6.68 3.17
N ASP A 33 -3.62 7.69 2.32
CA ASP A 33 -4.77 8.14 1.56
C ASP A 33 -4.93 7.33 0.27
N LYS A 34 -3.98 6.44 -0.04
CA LYS A 34 -3.96 5.72 -1.31
C LYS A 34 -3.76 4.22 -1.15
N ILE A 35 -4.49 3.49 -1.98
CA ILE A 35 -4.24 2.08 -2.26
C ILE A 35 -4.01 1.90 -3.77
N TYR A 36 -3.50 0.75 -4.14
CA TYR A 36 -3.33 0.36 -5.53
C TYR A 36 -4.21 -0.83 -5.84
N ILE A 37 -4.87 -0.76 -7.00
CA ILE A 37 -5.76 -1.79 -7.53
C ILE A 37 -5.10 -2.37 -8.76
N THR A 38 -4.85 -3.68 -8.75
CA THR A 38 -4.22 -4.37 -9.87
C THR A 38 -5.18 -5.39 -10.48
N ILE A 39 -5.40 -5.29 -11.78
CA ILE A 39 -6.21 -6.21 -12.59
C ILE A 39 -5.38 -6.60 -13.81
N ASP A 40 -5.16 -7.90 -14.03
CA ASP A 40 -4.35 -8.43 -15.15
C ASP A 40 -2.99 -7.74 -15.34
N GLY A 41 -2.34 -7.39 -14.23
CA GLY A 41 -1.02 -6.75 -14.24
C GLY A 41 -1.05 -5.24 -14.52
N GLN A 42 -2.21 -4.65 -14.77
CA GLN A 42 -2.39 -3.19 -14.82
C GLN A 42 -2.72 -2.69 -13.42
N THR A 43 -2.06 -1.62 -12.99
CA THR A 43 -2.23 -1.04 -11.66
C THR A 43 -2.70 0.39 -11.75
N GLN A 44 -3.72 0.74 -10.96
CA GLN A 44 -4.25 2.10 -10.80
C GLN A 44 -4.25 2.48 -9.33
N SER A 45 -4.00 3.75 -9.04
CA SER A 45 -4.14 4.29 -7.70
C SER A 45 -5.59 4.63 -7.38
N ALA A 46 -5.95 4.50 -6.12
CA ALA A 46 -7.23 4.96 -5.60
C ALA A 46 -7.01 5.75 -4.32
N THR A 47 -7.61 6.94 -4.25
CA THR A 47 -7.60 7.78 -3.05
C THR A 47 -8.71 7.35 -2.11
N LEU A 48 -8.37 7.08 -0.86
CA LEU A 48 -9.32 6.66 0.17
C LEU A 48 -9.89 7.85 0.93
N VAL A 49 -11.13 7.72 1.39
CA VAL A 49 -11.72 8.64 2.36
C VAL A 49 -11.33 8.23 3.78
N ASP A 50 -11.23 9.18 4.70
CA ASP A 50 -10.92 8.88 6.10
C ASP A 50 -12.19 8.47 6.87
N ASN A 51 -12.34 7.16 7.09
CA ASN A 51 -13.36 6.58 7.95
C ASN A 51 -12.86 5.28 8.60
N GLU A 52 -13.66 4.67 9.45
CA GLU A 52 -13.27 3.46 10.18
C GLU A 52 -13.06 2.27 9.23
N ALA A 53 -13.94 2.09 8.24
CA ALA A 53 -13.80 1.01 7.25
C ALA A 53 -12.49 1.08 6.47
N THR A 54 -12.08 2.29 6.06
CA THR A 54 -10.82 2.48 5.32
C THR A 54 -9.59 2.26 6.20
N ARG A 55 -9.64 2.67 7.48
CA ARG A 55 -8.54 2.39 8.44
C ARG A 55 -8.39 0.89 8.68
N GLU A 56 -9.51 0.16 8.82
CA GLU A 56 -9.49 -1.30 8.95
C GLU A 56 -8.98 -1.99 7.67
N LEU A 57 -9.39 -1.50 6.49
CA LEU A 57 -8.89 -1.99 5.21
C LEU A 57 -7.38 -1.78 5.09
N ILE A 58 -6.89 -0.58 5.41
CA ILE A 58 -5.47 -0.25 5.41
C ILE A 58 -4.70 -1.14 6.37
N ALA A 59 -5.19 -1.32 7.62
CA ALA A 59 -4.56 -2.21 8.59
C ALA A 59 -4.43 -3.64 8.05
N ALA A 60 -5.47 -4.13 7.37
CA ALA A 60 -5.42 -5.44 6.73
C ALA A 60 -4.41 -5.51 5.57
N LEU A 61 -4.26 -4.44 4.80
CA LEU A 61 -3.30 -4.34 3.69
C LEU A 61 -1.85 -4.15 4.17
N GLN A 62 -1.63 -3.72 5.42
CA GLN A 62 -0.30 -3.67 6.03
C GLN A 62 0.27 -5.07 6.24
N ASP A 63 -0.59 -6.05 6.54
CA ASP A 63 -0.17 -7.44 6.74
C ASP A 63 0.13 -8.12 5.41
N ALA A 64 -0.74 -7.96 4.42
CA ALA A 64 -0.57 -8.52 3.07
C ALA A 64 -1.54 -7.86 2.07
N SER A 65 -1.20 -7.93 0.78
CA SER A 65 -2.15 -7.61 -0.29
C SER A 65 -3.36 -8.54 -0.24
N ILE A 66 -4.53 -8.01 -0.60
CA ILE A 66 -5.79 -8.74 -0.63
C ILE A 66 -6.17 -8.99 -2.08
N THR A 67 -6.29 -10.26 -2.48
CA THR A 67 -6.80 -10.62 -3.79
C THR A 67 -8.22 -11.17 -3.66
N VAL A 68 -9.13 -10.59 -4.43
CA VAL A 68 -10.55 -10.95 -4.47
C VAL A 68 -11.00 -11.28 -5.88
N THR A 69 -12.08 -12.03 -6.00
CA THR A 69 -12.75 -12.28 -7.29
C THR A 69 -14.01 -11.45 -7.34
N LEU A 70 -14.09 -10.56 -8.33
CA LEU A 70 -15.25 -9.70 -8.56
C LEU A 70 -15.99 -10.12 -9.82
N ASN A 71 -17.28 -9.84 -9.84
CA ASN A 71 -18.17 -10.12 -10.96
C ASN A 71 -18.87 -8.84 -11.40
N ASP A 72 -19.21 -8.77 -12.66
CA ASP A 72 -19.98 -7.68 -13.23
C ASP A 72 -21.43 -7.68 -12.73
N ASN A 73 -22.00 -6.49 -12.57
CA ASN A 73 -23.37 -6.25 -12.18
C ASN A 73 -23.96 -5.03 -12.92
N ASP A 74 -23.71 -4.92 -14.21
CA ASP A 74 -24.20 -3.90 -15.16
C ASP A 74 -23.72 -2.46 -14.93
N PHE A 75 -23.35 -2.06 -13.72
CA PHE A 75 -22.86 -0.71 -13.38
C PHE A 75 -21.62 -0.72 -12.47
N GLU A 76 -21.23 -1.90 -11.98
CA GLU A 76 -20.12 -2.09 -11.06
C GLU A 76 -19.50 -3.47 -11.26
N ILE A 77 -18.28 -3.65 -10.78
CA ILE A 77 -17.75 -4.97 -10.43
C ILE A 77 -17.79 -5.13 -8.92
N TRP A 78 -18.29 -6.24 -8.43
CA TRP A 78 -18.49 -6.46 -7.00
C TRP A 78 -18.18 -7.88 -6.56
N GLY A 79 -17.90 -8.05 -5.28
CA GLY A 79 -17.68 -9.37 -4.68
C GLY A 79 -17.21 -9.29 -3.24
N SER A 80 -17.04 -10.45 -2.62
CA SER A 80 -16.63 -10.54 -1.23
C SER A 80 -15.19 -10.06 -1.03
N LEU A 81 -14.99 -9.18 -0.05
CA LEU A 81 -13.67 -8.75 0.42
C LEU A 81 -12.97 -9.84 1.27
N GLY A 82 -13.70 -10.91 1.63
CA GLY A 82 -13.19 -11.99 2.48
C GLY A 82 -13.09 -11.61 3.97
N ARG A 83 -13.60 -10.45 4.37
CA ARG A 83 -13.63 -9.94 5.74
C ARG A 83 -14.78 -8.98 5.98
N LEU A 84 -15.12 -8.78 7.24
CA LEU A 84 -16.04 -7.74 7.67
C LEU A 84 -15.25 -6.47 8.00
N LEU A 85 -15.79 -5.33 7.60
CA LEU A 85 -15.34 -4.01 8.00
C LEU A 85 -16.50 -3.25 8.65
N THR A 86 -16.17 -2.30 9.50
CA THR A 86 -17.16 -1.43 10.15
C THR A 86 -17.90 -0.62 9.09
N THR A 87 -19.23 -0.56 9.21
CA THR A 87 -20.08 0.15 8.24
C THR A 87 -20.54 1.50 8.80
N LYS A 88 -20.52 2.49 7.94
CA LYS A 88 -21.21 3.78 8.11
C LYS A 88 -21.99 4.05 6.84
N ASN A 89 -23.11 3.34 6.67
CA ASN A 89 -23.93 3.42 5.47
C ASN A 89 -24.65 4.76 5.39
N GLU A 90 -24.50 5.43 4.26
CA GLU A 90 -25.17 6.68 3.92
C GLU A 90 -25.82 6.54 2.55
N GLN A 91 -27.02 7.13 2.38
CA GLN A 91 -27.65 7.21 1.06
C GLN A 91 -26.79 8.11 0.16
N MET A 92 -26.35 7.59 -0.97
CA MET A 92 -25.51 8.33 -1.91
C MET A 92 -25.78 7.92 -3.35
N THR A 93 -25.44 8.82 -4.27
CA THR A 93 -25.30 8.51 -5.69
C THR A 93 -23.81 8.37 -5.98
N VAL A 94 -23.40 7.16 -6.35
CA VAL A 94 -22.02 6.86 -6.76
C VAL A 94 -21.80 7.23 -8.20
N GLN A 95 -20.54 7.49 -8.55
CA GLN A 95 -20.09 7.85 -9.89
C GLN A 95 -19.05 6.83 -10.38
N PRO A 96 -18.77 6.77 -11.69
CA PRO A 96 -17.66 5.97 -12.21
C PRO A 96 -16.36 6.26 -11.44
N GLY A 97 -15.66 5.21 -11.00
CA GLY A 97 -14.46 5.28 -10.17
C GLY A 97 -14.70 5.16 -8.68
N ASP A 98 -15.93 5.37 -8.19
CA ASP A 98 -16.21 5.23 -6.76
C ASP A 98 -16.02 3.78 -6.28
N ILE A 99 -15.46 3.66 -5.09
CA ILE A 99 -15.24 2.40 -4.38
C ILE A 99 -16.03 2.45 -3.09
N VAL A 100 -16.86 1.45 -2.87
CA VAL A 100 -17.68 1.38 -1.66
C VAL A 100 -17.67 -0.01 -1.02
N LEU A 101 -18.04 -0.04 0.25
CA LEU A 101 -18.36 -1.26 0.99
C LEU A 101 -19.89 -1.45 1.00
N TYR A 102 -20.32 -2.62 0.61
CA TYR A 102 -21.72 -3.04 0.65
C TYR A 102 -21.90 -4.18 1.65
N ASN A 103 -22.92 -4.08 2.50
CA ASN A 103 -23.24 -5.07 3.54
C ASN A 103 -22.04 -5.46 4.44
N GLY A 104 -21.07 -4.56 4.63
CA GLY A 104 -19.93 -4.75 5.52
C GLY A 104 -18.88 -5.74 5.03
N SER A 105 -19.10 -6.47 3.95
CA SER A 105 -18.19 -7.52 3.49
C SER A 105 -17.91 -7.53 1.99
N ASN A 106 -18.69 -6.79 1.20
CA ASN A 106 -18.50 -6.76 -0.25
C ASN A 106 -17.89 -5.44 -0.68
N ILE A 107 -16.88 -5.50 -1.53
CA ILE A 107 -16.34 -4.34 -2.22
C ILE A 107 -17.05 -4.20 -3.56
N CYS A 108 -17.42 -2.97 -3.90
CA CYS A 108 -18.02 -2.59 -5.18
C CYS A 108 -17.18 -1.48 -5.79
N ILE A 109 -16.82 -1.61 -7.05
CA ILE A 109 -16.07 -0.60 -7.84
C ILE A 109 -16.91 -0.24 -9.05
N PHE A 110 -17.34 1.01 -9.11
CA PHE A 110 -18.32 1.48 -10.09
C PHE A 110 -17.67 1.94 -11.38
N TYR A 111 -18.28 1.59 -12.50
CA TYR A 111 -17.98 2.14 -13.82
C TYR A 111 -19.19 2.86 -14.44
N ASP A 112 -20.29 2.89 -13.71
CA ASP A 112 -21.49 3.67 -14.01
C ASP A 112 -22.10 4.20 -12.71
N SER A 113 -23.13 5.03 -12.80
CA SER A 113 -23.79 5.60 -11.64
C SER A 113 -24.87 4.67 -11.05
N ASN A 114 -25.00 4.70 -9.72
CA ASN A 114 -26.09 4.02 -9.00
C ASN A 114 -26.40 4.82 -7.72
N SER A 115 -27.61 4.64 -7.18
CA SER A 115 -28.03 5.30 -5.94
C SER A 115 -28.52 4.27 -4.92
N TRP A 116 -27.78 4.16 -3.83
CA TRP A 116 -28.10 3.22 -2.75
C TRP A 116 -27.44 3.65 -1.43
N SER A 117 -27.62 2.86 -0.40
CA SER A 117 -26.97 3.07 0.90
C SER A 117 -25.68 2.27 1.00
N TYR A 118 -24.55 2.97 1.03
CA TYR A 118 -23.20 2.40 1.03
C TYR A 118 -22.31 3.03 2.10
N THR A 119 -21.23 2.36 2.47
CA THR A 119 -20.09 2.98 3.16
C THR A 119 -19.03 3.30 2.12
N ARG A 120 -18.73 4.59 1.93
CA ARG A 120 -17.71 5.04 0.97
C ARG A 120 -16.32 4.58 1.42
N LEU A 121 -15.55 4.02 0.50
CA LEU A 121 -14.13 3.69 0.72
C LEU A 121 -13.20 4.64 0.00
N GLY A 122 -13.47 5.01 -1.24
CA GLY A 122 -12.58 5.87 -2.01
C GLY A 122 -13.01 6.05 -3.45
N HIS A 123 -12.02 6.41 -4.28
CA HIS A 123 -12.23 6.65 -5.71
C HIS A 123 -10.93 6.32 -6.49
N ILE A 124 -11.04 5.69 -7.67
CA ILE A 124 -9.92 5.43 -8.58
C ILE A 124 -9.51 6.74 -9.25
N ASP A 125 -8.21 7.04 -9.21
CA ASP A 125 -7.68 8.30 -9.69
C ASP A 125 -7.39 8.26 -11.22
N GLY A 126 -7.64 9.39 -11.88
CA GLY A 126 -7.00 9.75 -13.16
C GLY A 126 -7.45 8.97 -14.41
N LEU A 127 -8.49 8.14 -14.34
CA LEU A 127 -9.05 7.46 -15.50
C LEU A 127 -10.29 8.18 -16.04
N SER A 128 -10.41 8.28 -17.36
CA SER A 128 -11.66 8.60 -18.02
C SER A 128 -12.65 7.44 -17.86
N GLU A 129 -13.93 7.69 -18.07
CA GLU A 129 -14.98 6.66 -17.97
C GLU A 129 -14.70 5.46 -18.90
N SER A 130 -14.24 5.68 -20.12
CA SER A 130 -13.92 4.62 -21.08
C SER A 130 -12.70 3.78 -20.66
N GLU A 131 -11.67 4.44 -20.10
CA GLU A 131 -10.50 3.75 -19.54
C GLU A 131 -10.85 2.96 -18.32
N LEU A 132 -11.71 3.50 -17.45
CA LEU A 132 -12.20 2.84 -16.26
C LEU A 132 -12.99 1.57 -16.58
N ARG A 133 -13.93 1.64 -17.56
CA ARG A 133 -14.67 0.45 -18.03
C ARG A 133 -13.74 -0.63 -18.58
N THR A 134 -12.69 -0.22 -19.31
CA THR A 134 -11.68 -1.14 -19.83
C THR A 134 -10.85 -1.75 -18.70
N PHE A 135 -10.38 -0.95 -17.78
CA PHE A 135 -9.58 -1.38 -16.64
C PHE A 135 -10.36 -2.35 -15.74
N LEU A 136 -11.60 -2.02 -15.40
CA LEU A 136 -12.48 -2.82 -14.57
C LEU A 136 -13.08 -4.02 -15.31
N LYS A 137 -12.82 -4.16 -16.62
CA LYS A 137 -13.37 -5.26 -17.45
C LYS A 137 -14.89 -5.36 -17.40
N ALA A 138 -15.58 -4.22 -17.53
CA ALA A 138 -17.01 -4.12 -17.53
C ALA A 138 -17.65 -5.19 -18.45
N GLY A 139 -18.67 -5.88 -17.96
CA GLY A 139 -19.34 -6.99 -18.64
C GLY A 139 -18.68 -8.37 -18.45
N GLN A 140 -17.60 -8.49 -17.63
CA GLN A 140 -16.93 -9.77 -17.40
C GLN A 140 -17.14 -10.26 -15.96
N ASN A 141 -17.03 -11.57 -15.79
CA ASN A 141 -17.10 -12.23 -14.49
C ASN A 141 -15.77 -12.88 -14.12
N ASN A 142 -15.62 -13.23 -12.84
CA ASN A 142 -14.41 -13.87 -12.29
C ASN A 142 -13.14 -13.01 -12.47
N ILE A 143 -13.27 -11.70 -12.31
CA ILE A 143 -12.18 -10.76 -12.41
C ILE A 143 -11.32 -10.86 -11.15
N SER A 144 -10.05 -11.21 -11.31
CA SER A 144 -9.09 -11.21 -10.19
C SER A 144 -8.59 -9.79 -9.94
N VAL A 145 -8.89 -9.25 -8.77
CA VAL A 145 -8.53 -7.90 -8.34
C VAL A 145 -7.64 -7.98 -7.11
N THR A 146 -6.47 -7.36 -7.16
CA THR A 146 -5.55 -7.27 -6.01
C THR A 146 -5.50 -5.86 -5.49
N LEU A 147 -5.73 -5.71 -4.19
CA LEU A 147 -5.59 -4.46 -3.44
C LEU A 147 -4.25 -4.49 -2.68
N SER A 148 -3.49 -3.39 -2.72
CA SER A 148 -2.19 -3.28 -2.05
C SER A 148 -1.89 -1.85 -1.60
N LEU A 149 -0.98 -1.68 -0.63
CA LEU A 149 -0.46 -0.36 -0.21
C LEU A 149 0.73 0.11 -1.05
N ALA A 150 1.36 -0.78 -1.79
CA ALA A 150 2.46 -0.46 -2.68
C ALA A 150 2.04 -0.69 -4.14
N GLU A 151 2.50 0.20 -5.01
CA GLU A 151 2.37 -0.02 -6.43
C GLU A 151 3.07 -1.34 -6.80
N THR A 152 2.33 -2.29 -7.34
CA THR A 152 2.92 -3.47 -7.93
C THR A 152 3.60 -3.05 -9.24
N THR A 153 4.84 -2.58 -9.13
CA THR A 153 5.69 -2.47 -10.31
C THR A 153 5.82 -3.88 -10.86
N GLY A 154 5.30 -4.10 -12.05
CA GLY A 154 5.10 -5.43 -12.66
C GLY A 154 6.36 -6.27 -12.87
N ILE A 155 7.07 -6.52 -11.80
CA ILE A 155 7.90 -7.70 -11.68
C ILE A 155 6.89 -8.81 -11.38
N ASN A 156 6.29 -9.37 -12.44
CA ASN A 156 5.70 -10.66 -12.34
C ASN A 156 6.66 -11.51 -11.49
N SER A 157 6.19 -11.96 -10.33
CA SER A 157 6.92 -12.94 -9.56
C SER A 157 7.36 -13.97 -10.59
N VAL A 158 8.66 -14.03 -10.84
CA VAL A 158 9.21 -15.10 -11.64
C VAL A 158 8.70 -16.34 -10.92
N LYS A 159 7.67 -16.99 -11.49
CA LYS A 159 7.34 -18.34 -11.08
C LYS A 159 8.70 -19.02 -11.09
N SER A 160 9.22 -19.34 -9.92
CA SER A 160 10.38 -20.18 -9.84
C SER A 160 9.91 -21.50 -10.40
N ASP A 161 9.88 -21.61 -11.73
CA ASP A 161 10.03 -22.87 -12.36
C ASP A 161 11.26 -23.43 -11.64
N LYS A 162 11.06 -24.54 -10.95
CA LYS A 162 12.13 -25.31 -10.38
C LYS A 162 13.04 -25.72 -11.54
N LEU A 163 13.76 -24.74 -12.07
CA LEU A 163 14.95 -25.02 -12.84
C LEU A 163 15.84 -25.79 -11.87
N LYS A 164 15.91 -27.10 -12.07
CA LYS A 164 16.96 -27.93 -11.54
C LYS A 164 18.29 -27.51 -12.20
N ASP A 165 18.52 -26.21 -12.27
CA ASP A 165 19.79 -25.70 -12.74
C ASP A 165 20.78 -25.90 -11.60
N LYS A 166 21.68 -26.85 -11.77
CA LYS A 166 22.80 -27.09 -10.86
C LYS A 166 23.88 -25.99 -10.95
N SER A 167 23.60 -24.91 -11.66
CA SER A 167 24.54 -23.81 -11.84
C SER A 167 24.81 -23.13 -10.51
N CYS A 168 26.08 -22.91 -10.24
CA CYS A 168 26.56 -22.16 -9.08
C CYS A 168 27.00 -20.77 -9.54
N TYR A 169 26.67 -19.75 -8.79
CA TYR A 169 27.05 -18.37 -9.08
C TYR A 169 27.93 -17.81 -7.97
N THR A 170 28.88 -16.95 -8.31
CA THR A 170 29.64 -16.16 -7.35
C THR A 170 28.77 -15.09 -6.73
N LEU A 171 29.23 -14.39 -5.68
CA LEU A 171 28.54 -13.22 -5.10
C LEU A 171 28.36 -12.08 -6.10
N GLN A 172 29.16 -12.01 -7.15
CA GLN A 172 29.07 -11.02 -8.22
C GLN A 172 28.06 -11.43 -9.33
N GLY A 173 27.35 -12.56 -9.17
CA GLY A 173 26.36 -13.03 -10.13
C GLY A 173 26.98 -13.71 -11.36
N THR A 174 28.29 -13.96 -11.41
CA THR A 174 28.94 -14.70 -12.50
C THR A 174 28.87 -16.20 -12.26
N LEU A 175 28.80 -16.99 -13.36
CA LEU A 175 28.78 -18.44 -13.27
C LEU A 175 30.09 -18.96 -12.63
N ALA A 176 29.99 -19.69 -11.55
CA ALA A 176 31.15 -20.27 -10.88
C ALA A 176 31.69 -21.46 -11.68
N GLN A 177 32.95 -21.37 -12.08
CA GLN A 177 33.61 -22.47 -12.83
C GLN A 177 33.83 -23.70 -11.96
N ALA A 178 34.03 -24.85 -12.60
CA ALA A 178 34.37 -26.10 -11.91
C ALA A 178 35.67 -25.88 -11.10
N GLY A 179 35.63 -26.14 -9.78
CA GLY A 179 36.77 -25.89 -8.88
C GLY A 179 36.75 -24.53 -8.15
N HIS A 180 35.75 -23.67 -8.36
CA HIS A 180 35.64 -22.41 -7.65
C HIS A 180 35.65 -22.63 -6.12
N LYS A 181 36.50 -21.85 -5.44
CA LYS A 181 36.68 -21.89 -3.97
C LYS A 181 36.10 -20.60 -3.40
N GLY A 182 35.25 -20.73 -2.38
CA GLY A 182 34.67 -19.56 -1.72
C GLY A 182 33.15 -19.66 -1.59
N ILE A 183 32.52 -18.50 -1.46
CA ILE A 183 31.06 -18.38 -1.30
C ILE A 183 30.42 -18.50 -2.68
N ILE A 184 29.45 -19.40 -2.81
CA ILE A 184 28.64 -19.58 -4.00
C ILE A 184 27.15 -19.50 -3.66
N ILE A 185 26.37 -19.14 -4.65
CA ILE A 185 24.91 -19.18 -4.60
C ILE A 185 24.45 -20.33 -5.50
N GLN A 186 23.73 -21.28 -4.93
CA GLN A 186 23.15 -22.42 -5.67
C GLN A 186 21.69 -22.60 -5.25
N ASN A 187 20.78 -22.64 -6.19
CA ASN A 187 19.33 -22.73 -5.92
C ASN A 187 18.82 -21.66 -4.93
N GLY A 188 19.32 -20.43 -5.04
CA GLY A 188 18.96 -19.33 -4.13
C GLY A 188 19.53 -19.46 -2.70
N LYS A 189 20.38 -20.45 -2.43
CA LYS A 189 21.03 -20.64 -1.13
C LYS A 189 22.53 -20.37 -1.20
N VAL A 190 23.03 -19.68 -0.18
CA VAL A 190 24.47 -19.42 -0.03
C VAL A 190 25.15 -20.66 0.53
N ALA A 191 26.20 -21.10 -0.10
CA ALA A 191 27.04 -22.23 0.33
C ALA A 191 28.53 -21.88 0.27
N ILE A 192 29.33 -22.42 1.19
CA ILE A 192 30.79 -22.25 1.20
C ILE A 192 31.42 -23.53 0.67
N LYS A 193 32.09 -23.45 -0.48
CA LYS A 193 32.90 -24.56 -1.02
C LYS A 193 34.31 -24.49 -0.42
N ARG A 194 34.61 -25.40 0.48
CA ARG A 194 35.95 -25.55 1.09
C ARG A 194 36.82 -26.45 0.23
N VAL A 195 38.12 -26.24 0.30
CA VAL A 195 39.13 -27.13 -0.27
C VAL A 195 39.25 -28.34 0.64
N LYS A 196 39.26 -29.53 0.06
CA LYS A 196 39.87 -30.68 0.70
C LYS A 196 41.36 -30.72 0.38
#